data_c60385052ef1c931dda9a7073aca9660
#
_entry.id   c60385052ef1c931dda9a7073aca9660
#
_cell.length_a   1.000
_cell.length_b   1.000
_cell.length_c   1.000
_cell.angle_alpha   90.00
_cell.angle_beta   90.00
_cell.angle_gamma   90.00
#
_symmetry.space_group_name_H-M   'P 1'
#
loop_
_entity.id
_entity.type
_entity.pdbx_description
1 polymer ?
#
loop_
_entity_poly.entity_id
_entity_poly.type
_entity_poly.pdbx_seq_one_letter_code
_entity_poly.pdbx_strand_id
1 'polypeptide(L)'
;MGNTTTLGNKSKFRELLDSFGLPRLIIACFLLLLLIAAPCVGLDFPTQITNIITRFSWNAVMVLAMVPMVHSGCGLNFGLPLGIVSGLLGATLSIELGYTGFASFLMAILIATPFALLFGGGYGWLLNKIKGGEMMIATYVGFSSVSFMCMMWLLLPYKHPTMVWGFSASGLRTVISLEGYYDKALANILTIDLNSIGINLVIPTGTLLFFMLMAVLMWAFLHTKTGTAMTAVCLLYTSPSPRDRTR
;
A
#
# COMPACT_ATOMS: atom_id res chain seq x y z
N MET A 1 -20.23 51.92 -19.28
CA MET A 1 -19.00 51.11 -19.34
C MET A 1 -18.74 50.50 -18.00
N GLY A 2 -18.98 49.23 -17.83
CA GLY A 2 -18.74 48.51 -16.55
C GLY A 2 -19.63 47.29 -16.44
N ASN A 3 -19.22 46.13 -16.98
CA ASN A 3 -19.68 44.79 -16.53
C ASN A 3 -19.13 43.63 -17.41
N THR A 4 -17.86 43.67 -17.80
CA THR A 4 -17.29 42.59 -18.62
C THR A 4 -16.29 41.70 -17.86
N THR A 5 -15.93 42.04 -16.63
CA THR A 5 -14.92 41.30 -15.85
C THR A 5 -15.45 40.19 -14.96
N THR A 6 -16.74 40.19 -14.63
CA THR A 6 -17.37 39.20 -13.73
C THR A 6 -17.89 37.95 -14.43
N LEU A 7 -18.15 38.00 -15.73
CA LEU A 7 -18.67 36.88 -16.53
C LEU A 7 -17.57 35.88 -16.93
N GLY A 8 -16.33 36.36 -17.15
CA GLY A 8 -15.21 35.48 -17.55
C GLY A 8 -14.73 34.58 -16.42
N ASN A 9 -14.88 34.99 -15.17
CA ASN A 9 -14.42 34.18 -14.01
C ASN A 9 -15.42 33.06 -13.63
N LYS A 10 -16.73 33.30 -13.90
CA LYS A 10 -17.77 32.28 -13.68
C LYS A 10 -17.73 31.16 -14.72
N SER A 11 -17.26 31.43 -15.94
CA SER A 11 -17.13 30.40 -16.99
C SER A 11 -15.94 29.47 -16.72
N LYS A 12 -14.78 30.01 -16.31
CA LYS A 12 -13.59 29.23 -15.96
C LYS A 12 -13.81 28.35 -14.74
N PHE A 13 -14.56 28.83 -13.76
CA PHE A 13 -14.91 28.05 -12.57
C PHE A 13 -15.88 26.91 -12.90
N ARG A 14 -16.82 27.10 -13.82
CA ARG A 14 -17.69 26.03 -14.33
C ARG A 14 -16.93 25.02 -15.18
N GLU A 15 -16.04 25.45 -16.04
CA GLU A 15 -15.17 24.56 -16.81
C GLU A 15 -14.27 23.70 -15.90
N LEU A 16 -13.72 24.28 -14.82
CA LEU A 16 -12.98 23.54 -13.81
C LEU A 16 -13.87 22.52 -13.06
N LEU A 17 -15.10 22.92 -12.69
CA LEU A 17 -16.06 22.03 -12.06
C LEU A 17 -16.46 20.85 -12.94
N ASP A 18 -16.70 21.10 -14.22
CA ASP A 18 -17.08 20.08 -15.19
C ASP A 18 -15.90 19.16 -15.57
N SER A 19 -14.67 19.71 -15.59
CA SER A 19 -13.46 18.95 -15.89
C SER A 19 -13.00 18.04 -14.72
N PHE A 20 -13.09 18.51 -13.47
CA PHE A 20 -12.63 17.76 -12.30
C PHE A 20 -13.71 16.88 -11.65
N GLY A 21 -14.97 17.20 -11.88
CA GLY A 21 -16.10 16.55 -11.21
C GLY A 21 -16.31 17.09 -9.78
N LEU A 22 -17.55 17.40 -9.47
CA LEU A 22 -17.98 17.99 -8.20
C LEU A 22 -17.50 17.19 -6.96
N PRO A 23 -17.55 15.84 -6.93
CA PRO A 23 -17.08 15.08 -5.77
C PRO A 23 -15.59 15.24 -5.48
N ARG A 24 -14.76 15.29 -6.52
CA ARG A 24 -13.30 15.44 -6.38
C ARG A 24 -12.93 16.82 -5.85
N LEU A 25 -13.65 17.85 -6.29
CA LEU A 25 -13.46 19.22 -5.82
C LEU A 25 -13.84 19.37 -4.34
N ILE A 26 -14.94 18.76 -3.91
CA ILE A 26 -15.36 18.77 -2.49
C ILE A 26 -14.29 18.12 -1.62
N ILE A 27 -13.77 16.95 -2.02
CA ILE A 27 -12.73 16.24 -1.28
C ILE A 27 -11.45 17.10 -1.23
N ALA A 28 -11.04 17.70 -2.35
CA ALA A 28 -9.86 18.55 -2.40
C ALA A 28 -10.00 19.79 -1.51
N CYS A 29 -11.14 20.47 -1.54
CA CYS A 29 -11.43 21.62 -0.67
C CYS A 29 -11.44 21.22 0.81
N PHE A 30 -12.03 20.06 1.15
CA PHE A 30 -12.05 19.56 2.52
C PHE A 30 -10.64 19.23 3.02
N LEU A 31 -9.80 18.58 2.21
CA LEU A 31 -8.41 18.30 2.56
C LEU A 31 -7.59 19.58 2.74
N LEU A 32 -7.79 20.58 1.86
CA LEU A 32 -7.16 21.89 1.97
C LEU A 32 -7.58 22.61 3.27
N LEU A 33 -8.85 22.55 3.59
CA LEU A 33 -9.38 23.13 4.82
C LEU A 33 -8.77 22.48 6.06
N LEU A 34 -8.67 21.14 6.08
CA LEU A 34 -8.00 20.41 7.17
C LEU A 34 -6.52 20.78 7.29
N LEU A 35 -5.82 20.93 6.16
CA LEU A 35 -4.41 21.32 6.16
C LEU A 35 -4.20 22.73 6.74
N ILE A 36 -5.11 23.67 6.44
CA ILE A 36 -5.08 25.04 6.97
C ILE A 36 -5.49 25.06 8.45
N ALA A 37 -6.42 24.20 8.86
CA ALA A 37 -6.86 24.11 10.26
C ALA A 37 -5.83 23.44 11.18
N ALA A 38 -4.94 22.59 10.65
CA ALA A 38 -3.95 21.87 11.42
C ALA A 38 -3.06 22.75 12.34
N PRO A 39 -2.49 23.88 11.87
CA PRO A 39 -1.71 24.77 12.73
C PRO A 39 -2.57 25.49 13.77
N CYS A 40 -3.88 25.71 13.51
CA CYS A 40 -4.79 26.33 14.48
C CYS A 40 -5.06 25.42 15.70
N VAL A 41 -4.91 24.11 15.53
CA VAL A 41 -5.06 23.10 16.60
C VAL A 41 -3.73 22.84 17.33
N GLY A 42 -2.63 23.53 16.94
CA GLY A 42 -1.32 23.39 17.55
C GLY A 42 -0.50 22.20 17.01
N LEU A 43 -0.85 21.67 15.84
CA LEU A 43 -0.08 20.64 15.17
C LEU A 43 1.04 21.29 14.35
N ASP A 44 2.26 20.79 14.51
CA ASP A 44 3.41 21.26 13.75
C ASP A 44 3.25 20.90 12.28
N PHE A 45 3.17 21.92 11.42
CA PHE A 45 2.98 21.75 9.98
C PHE A 45 4.10 20.90 9.31
N PRO A 46 5.39 21.08 9.62
CA PRO A 46 6.47 20.25 9.07
C PRO A 46 6.30 18.77 9.42
N THR A 47 5.94 18.46 10.66
CA THR A 47 5.71 17.08 11.13
C THR A 47 4.54 16.43 10.37
N GLN A 48 3.48 17.18 10.07
CA GLN A 48 2.36 16.67 9.29
C GLN A 48 2.76 16.34 7.85
N ILE A 49 3.56 17.18 7.21
CA ILE A 49 4.08 16.92 5.85
C ILE A 49 4.93 15.66 5.85
N THR A 50 5.82 15.49 6.82
CA THR A 50 6.64 14.27 6.96
C THR A 50 5.76 13.02 7.07
N ASN A 51 4.72 13.07 7.90
CA ASN A 51 3.77 11.97 8.07
C ASN A 51 2.99 11.67 6.79
N ILE A 52 2.57 12.69 6.05
CA ILE A 52 1.85 12.52 4.77
C ILE A 52 2.77 11.84 3.75
N ILE A 53 4.00 12.29 3.60
CA ILE A 53 4.97 11.71 2.66
C ILE A 53 5.26 10.25 3.01
N THR A 54 5.45 9.95 4.29
CA THR A 54 5.70 8.58 4.76
C THR A 54 4.52 7.67 4.45
N ARG A 55 3.30 8.10 4.80
CA ARG A 55 2.07 7.33 4.52
C ARG A 55 1.81 7.16 3.03
N PHE A 56 2.08 8.21 2.24
CA PHE A 56 1.99 8.12 0.79
C PHE A 56 2.94 7.04 0.24
N SER A 57 4.19 7.04 0.66
CA SER A 57 5.19 6.07 0.19
C SER A 57 4.79 4.62 0.48
N TRP A 58 4.30 4.33 1.69
CA TRP A 58 3.84 2.99 2.06
C TRP A 58 2.60 2.55 1.28
N ASN A 59 1.60 3.42 1.18
CA ASN A 59 0.38 3.11 0.43
C ASN A 59 0.65 2.98 -1.07
N ALA A 60 1.58 3.75 -1.62
CA ALA A 60 1.95 3.67 -3.02
C ALA A 60 2.59 2.32 -3.38
N VAL A 61 3.38 1.70 -2.48
CA VAL A 61 3.90 0.34 -2.67
C VAL A 61 2.75 -0.69 -2.73
N MET A 62 1.73 -0.55 -1.87
CA MET A 62 0.55 -1.42 -1.92
C MET A 62 -0.23 -1.27 -3.23
N VAL A 63 -0.36 -0.04 -3.73
CA VAL A 63 -1.00 0.23 -5.04
C VAL A 63 -0.20 -0.40 -6.18
N LEU A 64 1.14 -0.33 -6.14
CA LEU A 64 1.99 -1.00 -7.12
C LEU A 64 1.76 -2.52 -7.16
N ALA A 65 1.51 -3.15 -6.03
CA ALA A 65 1.21 -4.58 -5.96
C ALA A 65 -0.11 -4.96 -6.66
N MET A 66 -1.02 -4.00 -6.87
CA MET A 66 -2.27 -4.23 -7.61
C MET A 66 -2.10 -4.12 -9.13
N VAL A 67 -1.05 -3.46 -9.60
CA VAL A 67 -0.83 -3.17 -11.04
C VAL A 67 -0.86 -4.43 -11.91
N PRO A 68 -0.18 -5.55 -11.60
CA PRO A 68 -0.19 -6.74 -12.46
C PRO A 68 -1.59 -7.33 -12.66
N MET A 69 -2.42 -7.35 -11.61
CA MET A 69 -3.78 -7.87 -11.69
C MET A 69 -4.70 -6.98 -12.53
N VAL A 70 -4.56 -5.66 -12.39
CA VAL A 70 -5.30 -4.70 -13.22
C VAL A 70 -4.89 -4.84 -14.69
N HIS A 71 -3.59 -4.99 -14.96
CA HIS A 71 -3.07 -5.22 -16.30
C HIS A 71 -3.50 -6.55 -16.92
N SER A 72 -3.74 -7.58 -16.12
CA SER A 72 -4.25 -8.88 -16.61
C SER A 72 -5.76 -8.89 -16.87
N GLY A 73 -6.48 -7.81 -16.51
CA GLY A 73 -7.94 -7.72 -16.68
C GLY A 73 -8.75 -8.56 -15.68
N CYS A 74 -8.11 -9.18 -14.70
CA CYS A 74 -8.77 -10.01 -13.68
C CYS A 74 -9.50 -9.18 -12.61
N GLY A 75 -9.47 -7.84 -12.69
CA GLY A 75 -10.11 -6.96 -11.72
C GLY A 75 -9.24 -6.64 -10.50
N LEU A 76 -9.88 -6.46 -9.34
CA LEU A 76 -9.19 -6.11 -8.10
C LEU A 76 -8.42 -7.30 -7.53
N ASN A 77 -7.20 -7.05 -7.05
CA ASN A 77 -6.37 -8.08 -6.42
C ASN A 77 -6.77 -8.33 -4.96
N PHE A 78 -7.63 -9.30 -4.73
CA PHE A 78 -7.96 -9.77 -3.39
C PHE A 78 -6.88 -10.68 -2.77
N GLY A 79 -5.82 -11.00 -3.48
CA GLY A 79 -4.63 -11.66 -2.95
C GLY A 79 -3.71 -10.75 -2.12
N LEU A 80 -3.94 -9.43 -2.13
CA LEU A 80 -3.16 -8.46 -1.34
C LEU A 80 -3.13 -8.81 0.16
N PRO A 81 -4.25 -9.20 0.82
CA PRO A 81 -4.24 -9.64 2.21
C PRO A 81 -3.30 -10.82 2.48
N LEU A 82 -3.16 -11.77 1.56
CA LEU A 82 -2.20 -12.89 1.69
C LEU A 82 -0.74 -12.40 1.67
N GLY A 83 -0.46 -11.39 0.85
CA GLY A 83 0.85 -10.71 0.85
C GLY A 83 1.13 -10.02 2.18
N ILE A 84 0.14 -9.33 2.75
CA ILE A 84 0.25 -8.68 4.06
C ILE A 84 0.48 -9.73 5.16
N VAL A 85 -0.24 -10.84 5.15
CA VAL A 85 -0.05 -11.95 6.10
C VAL A 85 1.37 -12.50 6.03
N SER A 86 1.89 -12.73 4.83
CA SER A 86 3.27 -13.22 4.66
C SER A 86 4.30 -12.21 5.16
N GLY A 87 4.09 -10.92 4.90
CA GLY A 87 4.94 -9.84 5.39
C GLY A 87 4.94 -9.75 6.92
N LEU A 88 3.77 -9.83 7.54
CA LEU A 88 3.65 -9.82 8.99
C LEU A 88 4.30 -11.05 9.65
N LEU A 89 4.14 -12.24 9.07
CA LEU A 89 4.84 -13.44 9.54
C LEU A 89 6.36 -13.27 9.44
N GLY A 90 6.86 -12.75 8.33
CA GLY A 90 8.29 -12.47 8.18
C GLY A 90 8.80 -11.45 9.18
N ALA A 91 8.04 -10.38 9.42
CA ALA A 91 8.40 -9.35 10.39
C ALA A 91 8.42 -9.88 11.82
N THR A 92 7.40 -10.64 12.23
CA THR A 92 7.34 -11.22 13.58
C THR A 92 8.45 -12.22 13.83
N LEU A 93 8.75 -13.09 12.86
CA LEU A 93 9.86 -14.04 12.98
C LEU A 93 11.22 -13.35 13.00
N SER A 94 11.40 -12.24 12.28
CA SER A 94 12.64 -11.45 12.34
C SER A 94 12.86 -10.83 13.71
N ILE A 95 11.80 -10.35 14.39
CA ILE A 95 11.88 -9.84 15.76
C ILE A 95 12.22 -10.98 16.73
N GLU A 96 11.60 -12.16 16.58
CA GLU A 96 11.87 -13.33 17.41
C GLU A 96 13.33 -13.78 17.34
N LEU A 97 13.96 -13.62 16.16
CA LEU A 97 15.38 -13.90 15.96
C LEU A 97 16.30 -12.82 16.56
N GLY A 98 15.74 -11.72 17.08
CA GLY A 98 16.50 -10.67 17.76
C GLY A 98 17.26 -9.72 16.85
N TYR A 99 16.95 -9.67 15.57
CA TYR A 99 17.54 -8.68 14.65
C TYR A 99 16.95 -7.29 14.90
N THR A 100 17.80 -6.26 14.78
CA THR A 100 17.42 -4.86 15.01
C THR A 100 17.78 -3.98 13.82
N GLY A 101 17.07 -2.87 13.65
CA GLY A 101 17.37 -1.86 12.64
C GLY A 101 17.18 -2.36 11.20
N PHE A 102 18.06 -1.93 10.31
CA PHE A 102 17.99 -2.28 8.88
C PHE A 102 18.21 -3.79 8.60
N ALA A 103 19.04 -4.44 9.40
CA ALA A 103 19.23 -5.89 9.30
C ALA A 103 17.93 -6.67 9.58
N SER A 104 17.15 -6.22 10.56
CA SER A 104 15.81 -6.78 10.84
C SER A 104 14.88 -6.63 9.65
N PHE A 105 14.89 -5.49 8.97
CA PHE A 105 14.07 -5.25 7.78
C PHE A 105 14.45 -6.17 6.62
N LEU A 106 15.74 -6.36 6.34
CA LEU A 106 16.20 -7.29 5.31
C LEU A 106 15.85 -8.75 5.64
N MET A 107 16.05 -9.15 6.88
CA MET A 107 15.69 -10.50 7.34
C MET A 107 14.18 -10.72 7.27
N ALA A 108 13.37 -9.73 7.60
CA ALA A 108 11.92 -9.80 7.45
C ALA A 108 11.50 -10.06 6.00
N ILE A 109 12.11 -9.36 5.02
CA ILE A 109 11.86 -9.59 3.59
C ILE A 109 12.28 -11.01 3.18
N LEU A 110 13.46 -11.45 3.62
CA LEU A 110 13.99 -12.78 3.30
C LEU A 110 13.08 -13.89 3.82
N ILE A 111 12.59 -13.76 5.05
CA ILE A 111 11.70 -14.74 5.68
C ILE A 111 10.28 -14.62 5.08
N ALA A 112 9.79 -13.43 4.77
CA ALA A 112 8.48 -13.23 4.17
C ALA A 112 8.38 -13.83 2.75
N THR A 113 9.49 -13.84 1.99
CA THR A 113 9.50 -14.29 0.59
C THR A 113 9.02 -15.73 0.40
N PRO A 114 9.50 -16.76 1.14
CA PRO A 114 9.00 -18.12 1.00
C PRO A 114 7.52 -18.24 1.39
N PHE A 115 7.06 -17.54 2.41
CA PHE A 115 5.63 -17.49 2.77
C PHE A 115 4.79 -16.84 1.68
N ALA A 116 5.28 -15.74 1.09
CA ALA A 116 4.61 -15.06 -0.01
C ALA A 116 4.50 -15.95 -1.26
N LEU A 117 5.55 -16.71 -1.57
CA LEU A 117 5.54 -17.68 -2.67
C LEU A 117 4.54 -18.82 -2.41
N LEU A 118 4.49 -19.34 -1.20
CA LEU A 118 3.59 -20.41 -0.82
C LEU A 118 2.11 -19.95 -0.87
N PHE A 119 1.79 -18.84 -0.22
CA PHE A 119 0.42 -18.33 -0.19
C PHE A 119 -0.01 -17.79 -1.55
N GLY A 120 0.86 -17.05 -2.24
CA GLY A 120 0.59 -16.53 -3.58
C GLY A 120 0.45 -17.64 -4.63
N GLY A 121 1.31 -18.66 -4.56
CA GLY A 121 1.22 -19.83 -5.42
C GLY A 121 -0.04 -20.65 -5.19
N GLY A 122 -0.40 -20.88 -3.93
CA GLY A 122 -1.66 -21.54 -3.55
C GLY A 122 -2.90 -20.77 -4.02
N TYR A 123 -2.89 -19.46 -3.85
CA TYR A 123 -3.96 -18.58 -4.33
C TYR A 123 -4.07 -18.59 -5.86
N GLY A 124 -2.96 -18.48 -6.58
CA GLY A 124 -2.94 -18.53 -8.03
C GLY A 124 -3.41 -19.88 -8.58
N TRP A 125 -3.01 -20.99 -7.93
CA TRP A 125 -3.51 -22.32 -8.27
C TRP A 125 -5.02 -22.46 -8.06
N LEU A 126 -5.54 -21.94 -6.94
CA LEU A 126 -6.96 -21.93 -6.63
C LEU A 126 -7.76 -21.15 -7.69
N LEU A 127 -7.33 -19.94 -8.03
CA LEU A 127 -7.99 -19.11 -9.04
C LEU A 127 -7.99 -19.78 -10.42
N ASN A 128 -6.89 -20.44 -10.80
CA ASN A 128 -6.79 -21.11 -12.10
C ASN A 128 -7.75 -22.32 -12.22
N LYS A 129 -8.07 -22.96 -11.10
CA LYS A 129 -8.99 -24.12 -11.06
C LYS A 129 -10.46 -23.71 -11.19
N ILE A 130 -10.80 -22.49 -10.80
CA ILE A 130 -12.18 -22.00 -10.74
C ILE A 130 -12.37 -20.92 -11.80
N LYS A 131 -12.96 -21.31 -12.91
CA LYS A 131 -13.28 -20.41 -14.01
C LYS A 131 -14.68 -19.83 -13.85
N GLY A 132 -14.82 -18.50 -13.92
CA GLY A 132 -16.11 -17.81 -13.90
C GLY A 132 -16.62 -17.35 -12.53
N GLY A 133 -16.00 -17.77 -11.42
CA GLY A 133 -16.30 -17.31 -10.05
C GLY A 133 -15.09 -16.68 -9.34
N GLU A 134 -14.11 -16.23 -10.09
CA GLU A 134 -12.80 -15.79 -9.59
C GLU A 134 -12.92 -14.67 -8.56
N MET A 135 -13.77 -13.68 -8.80
CA MET A 135 -13.93 -12.52 -7.93
C MET A 135 -14.58 -12.89 -6.59
N MET A 136 -15.56 -13.82 -6.62
CA MET A 136 -16.24 -14.28 -5.41
C MET A 136 -15.26 -15.03 -4.50
N ILE A 137 -14.51 -15.98 -5.05
CA ILE A 137 -13.55 -16.78 -4.30
C ILE A 137 -12.38 -15.93 -3.81
N ALA A 138 -11.91 -15.02 -4.63
CA ALA A 138 -10.88 -14.05 -4.24
C ALA A 138 -11.31 -13.27 -2.99
N THR A 139 -12.57 -12.83 -2.94
CA THR A 139 -13.14 -12.12 -1.79
C THR A 139 -13.18 -13.02 -0.54
N TYR A 140 -13.63 -14.28 -0.66
CA TYR A 140 -13.63 -15.21 0.47
C TYR A 140 -12.23 -15.51 0.97
N VAL A 141 -11.26 -15.73 0.09
CA VAL A 141 -9.86 -15.94 0.47
C VAL A 141 -9.30 -14.70 1.16
N GLY A 142 -9.63 -13.50 0.68
CA GLY A 142 -9.21 -12.24 1.30
C GLY A 142 -9.71 -12.12 2.75
N PHE A 143 -10.99 -12.36 3.00
CA PHE A 143 -11.55 -12.33 4.36
C PHE A 143 -11.01 -13.46 5.25
N SER A 144 -10.89 -14.68 4.69
CA SER A 144 -10.33 -15.82 5.42
C SER A 144 -8.87 -15.61 5.81
N SER A 145 -8.08 -14.90 4.98
CA SER A 145 -6.67 -14.61 5.28
C SER A 145 -6.52 -13.69 6.49
N VAL A 146 -7.43 -12.72 6.67
CA VAL A 146 -7.44 -11.85 7.85
C VAL A 146 -7.72 -12.67 9.12
N SER A 147 -8.73 -13.53 9.09
CA SER A 147 -9.06 -14.42 10.23
C SER A 147 -7.92 -15.40 10.52
N PHE A 148 -7.29 -15.94 9.48
CA PHE A 148 -6.11 -16.80 9.60
C PHE A 148 -4.94 -16.06 10.26
N MET A 149 -4.68 -14.81 9.89
CA MET A 149 -3.64 -14.01 10.51
C MET A 149 -3.91 -13.76 12.00
N CYS A 150 -5.15 -13.43 12.37
CA CYS A 150 -5.54 -13.26 13.77
C CYS A 150 -5.30 -14.54 14.58
N MET A 151 -5.65 -15.70 14.02
CA MET A 151 -5.43 -16.99 14.65
C MET A 151 -3.92 -17.31 14.81
N MET A 152 -3.13 -17.12 13.73
CA MET A 152 -1.67 -17.32 13.78
C MET A 152 -1.01 -16.40 14.78
N TRP A 153 -1.45 -15.15 14.87
CA TRP A 153 -0.95 -14.17 15.81
C TRP A 153 -1.14 -14.58 17.27
N LEU A 154 -2.26 -15.22 17.60
CA LEU A 154 -2.56 -15.69 18.95
C LEU A 154 -1.87 -17.02 19.28
N LEU A 155 -1.76 -17.93 18.30
CA LEU A 155 -1.28 -19.31 18.53
C LEU A 155 0.22 -19.47 18.46
N LEU A 156 0.96 -18.60 17.75
CA LEU A 156 2.40 -18.72 17.60
C LEU A 156 3.11 -18.54 18.95
N PRO A 157 3.94 -19.52 19.37
CA PRO A 157 4.64 -19.49 20.64
C PRO A 157 5.88 -18.58 20.55
N TYR A 158 5.68 -17.27 20.60
CA TYR A 158 6.78 -16.33 20.66
C TYR A 158 7.43 -16.33 22.04
N LYS A 159 8.76 -16.30 22.09
CA LYS A 159 9.56 -16.30 23.33
C LYS A 159 10.20 -14.96 23.62
N HIS A 160 10.33 -14.10 22.60
CA HIS A 160 10.98 -12.81 22.77
C HIS A 160 10.19 -11.89 23.73
N PRO A 161 10.83 -11.21 24.70
CA PRO A 161 10.15 -10.41 25.74
C PRO A 161 9.20 -9.35 25.15
N THR A 162 9.60 -8.65 24.10
CA THR A 162 8.76 -7.64 23.44
C THR A 162 7.53 -8.22 22.75
N MET A 163 7.58 -9.51 22.39
CA MET A 163 6.47 -10.23 21.75
C MET A 163 5.52 -10.84 22.78
N VAL A 164 6.06 -11.24 23.95
CA VAL A 164 5.28 -11.87 25.03
C VAL A 164 4.56 -10.82 25.88
N TRP A 165 5.23 -9.70 26.15
CA TRP A 165 4.70 -8.59 26.95
C TRP A 165 3.99 -7.54 26.08
N GLY A 166 3.11 -7.97 25.21
CA GLY A 166 2.20 -7.01 24.56
C GLY A 166 1.36 -6.30 25.62
N PHE A 167 1.07 -5.05 25.44
CA PHE A 167 0.44 -4.04 26.30
C PHE A 167 -0.87 -4.46 27.02
N SER A 168 -1.23 -5.72 27.03
CA SER A 168 -2.44 -6.22 27.64
C SER A 168 -2.11 -7.03 28.91
N ALA A 169 -2.49 -6.51 30.05
CA ALA A 169 -2.41 -7.19 31.34
C ALA A 169 -3.16 -8.54 31.41
N SER A 170 -3.96 -8.86 30.39
CA SER A 170 -4.79 -10.06 30.27
C SER A 170 -4.19 -11.19 29.42
N GLY A 171 -2.93 -11.09 29.01
CA GLY A 171 -2.23 -12.16 28.28
C GLY A 171 -2.56 -12.31 26.79
N LEU A 172 -3.51 -11.57 26.23
CA LEU A 172 -3.81 -11.54 24.80
C LEU A 172 -2.92 -10.52 24.08
N ARG A 173 -2.17 -10.98 23.09
CA ARG A 173 -1.36 -10.12 22.22
C ARG A 173 -2.26 -9.32 21.30
N THR A 174 -2.51 -8.07 21.61
CA THR A 174 -3.28 -7.18 20.74
C THR A 174 -2.40 -6.22 19.94
N VAL A 175 -1.28 -5.80 20.53
CA VAL A 175 -0.36 -4.82 19.91
C VAL A 175 1.07 -5.18 20.26
N ILE A 176 2.01 -5.01 19.33
CA ILE A 176 3.46 -5.13 19.56
C ILE A 176 4.08 -3.75 19.34
N SER A 177 5.01 -3.38 20.24
CA SER A 177 5.87 -2.22 20.02
C SER A 177 6.95 -2.57 19.02
N LEU A 178 7.03 -1.80 17.94
CA LEU A 178 8.07 -1.90 16.91
C LEU A 178 9.26 -0.98 17.21
N GLU A 179 9.22 -0.27 18.34
CA GLU A 179 10.28 0.63 18.78
C GLU A 179 11.60 -0.14 18.96
N GLY A 180 12.65 0.35 18.32
CA GLY A 180 13.97 -0.28 18.34
C GLY A 180 14.20 -1.38 17.29
N TYR A 181 13.16 -1.96 16.68
CA TYR A 181 13.29 -2.99 15.64
C TYR A 181 13.09 -2.45 14.23
N TYR A 182 11.95 -1.86 13.97
CA TYR A 182 11.58 -1.32 12.66
C TYR A 182 11.34 0.18 12.67
N ASP A 183 11.25 0.78 13.87
CA ASP A 183 10.97 2.21 13.99
C ASP A 183 12.03 3.00 13.26
N LYS A 184 11.58 3.75 12.25
CA LYS A 184 12.43 4.58 11.38
C LYS A 184 13.61 3.85 10.72
N ALA A 185 13.62 2.49 10.67
CA ALA A 185 14.72 1.72 10.07
C ALA A 185 15.00 2.16 8.63
N LEU A 186 13.96 2.40 7.85
CA LEU A 186 14.07 2.91 6.48
C LEU A 186 14.26 4.43 6.44
N ALA A 187 13.60 5.16 7.33
CA ALA A 187 13.71 6.61 7.39
C ALA A 187 15.12 7.06 7.80
N ASN A 188 15.76 6.35 8.74
CA ASN A 188 17.09 6.73 9.26
C ASN A 188 18.25 6.45 8.29
N ILE A 189 18.05 5.67 7.22
CA ILE A 189 19.14 5.35 6.28
C ILE A 189 19.58 6.57 5.46
N LEU A 190 18.62 7.39 5.07
CA LEU A 190 18.84 8.60 4.28
C LEU A 190 17.80 9.64 4.71
N THR A 191 18.01 10.31 5.81
CA THR A 191 17.23 11.49 6.19
C THR A 191 17.90 12.74 5.67
N ILE A 192 17.16 13.55 4.94
CA ILE A 192 17.57 14.92 4.64
C ILE A 192 16.91 15.82 5.68
N ASP A 193 17.68 16.15 6.71
CA ASP A 193 17.27 17.10 7.73
C ASP A 193 17.41 18.52 7.19
N LEU A 194 16.29 19.16 6.87
CA LEU A 194 16.28 20.58 6.50
C LEU A 194 16.41 21.51 7.72
N ASN A 195 16.76 20.97 8.89
CA ASN A 195 17.01 21.74 10.11
C ASN A 195 18.10 22.81 9.92
N SER A 196 19.06 22.58 8.99
CA SER A 196 20.10 23.55 8.62
C SER A 196 19.56 24.82 7.95
N ILE A 197 18.32 24.81 7.46
CA ILE A 197 17.65 25.95 6.80
C ILE A 197 16.60 26.59 7.75
N GLY A 198 16.53 26.15 9.03
CA GLY A 198 15.59 26.68 10.03
C GLY A 198 14.16 26.12 9.92
N ILE A 199 13.95 25.09 9.12
CA ILE A 199 12.66 24.41 8.97
C ILE A 199 12.80 23.01 9.57
N ASN A 200 12.04 22.69 10.62
CA ASN A 200 12.02 21.37 11.28
C ASN A 200 11.33 20.32 10.39
N LEU A 201 11.74 20.23 9.11
CA LEU A 201 11.20 19.28 8.16
C LEU A 201 12.18 18.15 7.97
N VAL A 202 11.78 16.95 8.36
CA VAL A 202 12.53 15.71 8.13
C VAL A 202 11.87 14.99 6.95
N ILE A 203 12.55 14.97 5.81
CA ILE A 203 12.04 14.22 4.65
C ILE A 203 12.55 12.78 4.75
N PRO A 204 11.64 11.77 4.87
CA PRO A 204 12.01 10.36 4.92
C PRO A 204 12.38 9.86 3.52
N THR A 205 13.56 10.28 3.03
CA THR A 205 14.03 9.95 1.68
C THR A 205 14.22 8.44 1.50
N GLY A 206 14.54 7.71 2.57
CA GLY A 206 14.67 6.25 2.52
C GLY A 206 13.38 5.54 2.13
N THR A 207 12.21 5.99 2.62
CA THR A 207 10.92 5.42 2.23
C THR A 207 10.54 5.76 0.79
N LEU A 208 10.84 6.98 0.33
CA LEU A 208 10.65 7.39 -1.05
C LEU A 208 11.56 6.60 -2.00
N LEU A 209 12.82 6.40 -1.63
CA LEU A 209 13.78 5.62 -2.41
C LEU A 209 13.33 4.15 -2.50
N PHE A 210 12.82 3.59 -1.41
CA PHE A 210 12.24 2.25 -1.42
C PHE A 210 11.02 2.15 -2.34
N PHE A 211 10.12 3.13 -2.32
CA PHE A 211 9.00 3.20 -3.26
C PHE A 211 9.49 3.28 -4.72
N MET A 212 10.48 4.14 -5.00
CA MET A 212 11.06 4.26 -6.35
C MET A 212 11.71 2.95 -6.80
N LEU A 213 12.43 2.26 -5.91
CA LEU A 213 13.00 0.94 -6.19
C LEU A 213 11.90 -0.06 -6.57
N MET A 214 10.82 -0.13 -5.79
CA MET A 214 9.69 -1.01 -6.07
C MET A 214 8.99 -0.64 -7.38
N ALA A 215 8.88 0.67 -7.71
CA ALA A 215 8.32 1.13 -8.98
C ALA A 215 9.18 0.68 -10.17
N VAL A 216 10.51 0.79 -10.06
CA VAL A 216 11.45 0.31 -11.10
C VAL A 216 11.37 -1.21 -11.25
N LEU A 217 11.31 -1.96 -10.15
CA LEU A 217 11.15 -3.43 -10.19
C LEU A 217 9.82 -3.82 -10.85
N MET A 218 8.75 -3.12 -10.54
CA MET A 218 7.43 -3.34 -11.17
C MET A 218 7.48 -3.01 -12.66
N TRP A 219 8.08 -1.90 -13.03
CA TRP A 219 8.27 -1.52 -14.42
C TRP A 219 9.08 -2.57 -15.19
N ALA A 220 10.20 -3.03 -14.62
CA ALA A 220 11.01 -4.10 -15.19
C ALA A 220 10.22 -5.40 -15.33
N PHE A 221 9.44 -5.79 -14.32
CA PHE A 221 8.58 -6.97 -14.35
C PHE A 221 7.56 -6.91 -15.50
N LEU A 222 6.90 -5.77 -15.70
CA LEU A 222 5.92 -5.59 -16.78
C LEU A 222 6.54 -5.71 -18.19
N HIS A 223 7.84 -5.43 -18.33
CA HIS A 223 8.59 -5.61 -19.58
C HIS A 223 9.15 -7.03 -19.77
N THR A 224 8.98 -7.93 -18.78
CA THR A 224 9.33 -9.35 -18.97
C THR A 224 8.29 -10.06 -19.84
N LYS A 225 8.66 -11.25 -20.32
CA LYS A 225 7.76 -12.12 -21.10
C LYS A 225 6.45 -12.42 -20.35
N THR A 226 6.50 -12.55 -19.03
CA THR A 226 5.34 -12.79 -18.19
C THR A 226 4.43 -11.54 -18.10
N GLY A 227 5.01 -10.37 -17.90
CA GLY A 227 4.26 -9.11 -17.85
C GLY A 227 3.59 -8.77 -19.17
N THR A 228 4.30 -8.95 -20.28
CA THR A 228 3.70 -8.75 -21.62
C THR A 228 2.60 -9.77 -21.94
N ALA A 229 2.75 -11.02 -21.49
CA ALA A 229 1.71 -12.04 -21.62
C ALA A 229 0.44 -11.67 -20.82
N MET A 230 0.58 -11.11 -19.62
CA MET A 230 -0.57 -10.63 -18.82
C MET A 230 -1.37 -9.55 -19.56
N THR A 231 -0.69 -8.60 -20.19
CA THR A 231 -1.35 -7.56 -21.01
C THR A 231 -2.05 -8.15 -22.25
N ALA A 232 -1.45 -9.15 -22.89
CA ALA A 232 -2.05 -9.83 -24.02
C ALA A 232 -3.32 -10.61 -23.64
N VAL A 233 -3.37 -11.24 -22.49
CA VAL A 233 -4.57 -11.93 -21.97
C VAL A 233 -5.72 -10.94 -21.76
N CYS A 234 -5.47 -9.76 -21.24
CA CYS A 234 -6.47 -8.72 -21.08
C CYS A 234 -7.11 -8.32 -22.43
N LEU A 235 -6.30 -8.17 -23.46
CA LEU A 235 -6.78 -7.85 -24.82
C LEU A 235 -7.63 -8.97 -25.43
N LEU A 236 -7.29 -10.23 -25.16
CA LEU A 236 -8.08 -11.39 -25.60
C LEU A 236 -9.44 -11.48 -24.91
N TYR A 237 -9.52 -11.16 -23.62
CA TYR A 237 -10.76 -11.18 -22.84
C TYR A 237 -11.71 -10.04 -23.19
N THR A 238 -11.19 -8.89 -23.61
CA THR A 238 -11.97 -7.71 -24.02
C THR A 238 -12.34 -7.70 -25.52
N SER A 239 -11.70 -8.57 -26.34
CA SER A 239 -12.03 -8.70 -27.75
C SER A 239 -13.35 -9.46 -27.91
N PRO A 240 -14.40 -8.86 -28.53
CA PRO A 240 -15.63 -9.55 -28.81
C PRO A 240 -15.35 -10.76 -29.70
N SER A 241 -15.87 -11.93 -29.28
CA SER A 241 -15.75 -13.15 -30.05
C SER A 241 -16.23 -12.93 -31.51
N PRO A 242 -15.57 -13.53 -32.51
CA PRO A 242 -16.04 -13.44 -33.90
C PRO A 242 -17.52 -13.89 -34.05
N ARG A 243 -18.05 -14.69 -33.13
CA ARG A 243 -19.46 -15.11 -33.10
C ARG A 243 -20.43 -13.99 -32.68
N ASP A 244 -20.00 -12.99 -31.93
CA ASP A 244 -20.86 -11.86 -31.51
C ASP A 244 -21.00 -10.78 -32.58
N ARG A 245 -20.18 -10.82 -33.64
CA ARG A 245 -20.29 -9.90 -34.79
C ARG A 245 -21.38 -10.28 -35.78
N THR A 246 -22.01 -11.43 -35.63
CA THR A 246 -23.01 -11.96 -36.58
C THR A 246 -24.43 -12.06 -35.96
N ARG A 247 -24.69 -11.36 -34.87
CA ARG A 247 -26.04 -11.19 -34.30
C ARG A 247 -26.48 -9.75 -34.30
#